data_790af5188c547cf54170609d37169ef0
#
_entry.id   790af5188c547cf54170609d37169ef0
#
_cell.length_a   1.000
_cell.length_b   1.000
_cell.length_c   1.000
_cell.angle_alpha   90.00
_cell.angle_beta   90.00
_cell.angle_gamma   90.00
#
_symmetry.space_group_name_H-M   'P 1'
#
loop_
_entity.id
_entity.type
_entity.pdbx_description
1 polymer ?
#
loop_
_entity_poly.entity_id
_entity_poly.type
_entity_poly.pdbx_seq_one_letter_code
_entity_poly.pdbx_strand_id
1 'polypeptide(L)'
;MSAVRTRRAGGRAKRRGTVGAVQEALFEVEVRPERWYYRQMIDALWRSDFGADGLESELTISRLFGTIWAGQDGPRDGGTEEAFGLGLVDFARQQHTPTAVALLRTIATIAPIREIRVAADYGADMLTASGLPDPGWTRPIGAASPGRCWVYEDVFGDESTVICEFAYGAERTAERHAIVIYVDHAMFSVATDAMLVLDVDPFIRELRNDAKNTMFTLRQVDPAWARALLARAFARTDLIEGVEVAPTLPELRAFTLARVGILPDDPAALPPEPVSPTPAECRALVEEFLAGAEGLALPDRAAAERLANGIVEYSCHYDPGGVARVSPAKWETFLFDWLSNLPAAERTAMLDVVRAWSAWAGRRMALPGAARDELAAALDEMLGE
;
A
#
# COMPACT_ATOMS: atom_id res chain seq x y z
N MET A 1 -9.21 -0.27 -14.68
CA MET A 1 -9.11 1.09 -14.10
C MET A 1 -10.43 1.74 -13.63
N SER A 2 -11.62 1.27 -13.88
CA SER A 2 -12.79 2.15 -13.72
C SER A 2 -13.81 1.76 -12.65
N ALA A 3 -13.95 0.52 -12.24
CA ALA A 3 -15.09 0.10 -11.41
C ALA A 3 -14.92 0.35 -9.89
N VAL A 4 -13.70 0.34 -9.37
CA VAL A 4 -13.45 0.54 -7.92
C VAL A 4 -13.30 2.03 -7.54
N ARG A 5 -12.92 2.89 -8.49
CA ARG A 5 -12.72 4.34 -8.23
C ARG A 5 -14.01 5.18 -8.17
N THR A 6 -15.16 4.70 -8.56
CA THR A 6 -16.36 5.55 -8.75
C THR A 6 -17.45 5.45 -7.68
N ARG A 7 -17.30 4.66 -6.62
CA ARG A 7 -18.24 4.72 -5.49
C ARG A 7 -17.61 5.36 -4.24
N ARG A 8 -17.33 6.66 -4.29
CA ARG A 8 -17.39 7.48 -3.08
C ARG A 8 -18.85 7.50 -2.63
N ALA A 9 -19.17 6.67 -1.64
CA ALA A 9 -20.47 6.71 -0.98
C ALA A 9 -20.66 8.12 -0.40
N GLY A 10 -21.55 8.88 -0.98
CA GLY A 10 -22.09 10.09 -0.39
C GLY A 10 -22.83 9.72 0.89
N GLY A 11 -22.30 10.11 2.03
CA GLY A 11 -22.98 9.93 3.29
C GLY A 11 -22.08 10.03 4.50
N ARG A 12 -21.33 11.12 4.66
CA ARG A 12 -20.79 11.54 5.98
C ARG A 12 -20.29 12.99 5.95
N ALA A 13 -21.15 13.92 5.62
CA ALA A 13 -20.81 15.36 5.57
C ALA A 13 -20.89 16.08 6.93
N LYS A 14 -20.91 15.37 8.09
CA LYS A 14 -21.07 16.00 9.41
C LYS A 14 -19.93 15.82 10.43
N ARG A 15 -18.86 15.07 10.12
CA ARG A 15 -17.75 14.86 11.09
C ARG A 15 -16.43 15.55 10.71
N ARG A 16 -16.43 16.51 9.80
CA ARG A 16 -15.21 17.25 9.38
C ARG A 16 -14.63 18.23 10.41
N GLY A 17 -15.37 18.58 11.47
CA GLY A 17 -14.96 19.66 12.36
C GLY A 17 -13.76 19.37 13.25
N THR A 18 -13.56 18.11 13.68
CA THR A 18 -12.58 17.80 14.73
C THR A 18 -11.22 17.41 14.18
N VAL A 19 -11.20 16.66 13.09
CA VAL A 19 -9.94 16.29 12.38
C VAL A 19 -9.32 17.54 11.75
N GLY A 20 -10.14 18.46 11.20
CA GLY A 20 -9.67 19.75 10.70
C GLY A 20 -8.99 20.61 11.76
N ALA A 21 -9.50 20.64 12.99
CA ALA A 21 -8.90 21.41 14.08
C ALA A 21 -7.56 20.83 14.55
N VAL A 22 -7.40 19.50 14.53
CA VAL A 22 -6.12 18.84 14.82
C VAL A 22 -5.14 19.06 13.68
N GLN A 23 -5.58 18.95 12.44
CA GLN A 23 -4.78 19.21 11.25
C GLN A 23 -4.37 20.69 11.13
N GLU A 24 -5.29 21.64 11.37
CA GLU A 24 -4.95 23.08 11.39
C GLU A 24 -3.96 23.42 12.48
N ALA A 25 -4.07 22.79 13.68
CA ALA A 25 -3.08 22.96 14.76
C ALA A 25 -1.69 22.42 14.37
N LEU A 26 -1.61 21.45 13.45
CA LEU A 26 -0.36 20.88 12.93
C LEU A 26 0.35 21.76 11.90
N PHE A 27 -0.40 22.54 11.08
CA PHE A 27 0.15 23.41 10.04
C PHE A 27 0.57 24.81 10.51
N GLU A 28 0.18 25.25 11.71
CA GLU A 28 0.59 26.56 12.25
C GLU A 28 1.93 26.55 13.00
N VAL A 29 2.81 25.58 12.77
CA VAL A 29 4.07 25.42 13.49
C VAL A 29 5.20 26.26 12.87
N GLU A 30 5.10 27.58 13.00
CA GLU A 30 6.30 28.43 13.07
C GLU A 30 6.57 28.80 14.53
N VAL A 31 7.53 28.08 15.16
CA VAL A 31 8.18 28.46 16.45
C VAL A 31 7.24 28.51 17.67
N ARG A 32 6.61 27.40 18.05
CA ARG A 32 5.96 27.30 19.38
C ARG A 32 6.61 26.20 20.21
N PRO A 33 6.71 26.35 21.57
CA PRO A 33 7.28 25.31 22.41
C PRO A 33 6.54 23.99 22.20
N GLU A 34 7.28 22.88 22.00
CA GLU A 34 6.74 21.51 21.77
C GLU A 34 5.61 21.14 22.74
N ARG A 35 5.74 21.54 24.00
CA ARG A 35 4.72 21.28 25.05
C ARG A 35 3.38 21.95 24.80
N TRP A 36 3.35 23.13 24.18
CA TRP A 36 2.10 23.79 23.81
C TRP A 36 1.38 23.01 22.73
N TYR A 37 2.11 22.51 21.78
CA TYR A 37 1.62 21.71 20.67
C TYR A 37 0.95 20.42 21.15
N TYR A 38 1.62 19.63 22.00
CA TYR A 38 1.05 18.42 22.58
C TYR A 38 -0.20 18.73 23.43
N ARG A 39 -0.22 19.84 24.13
CA ARG A 39 -1.39 20.27 24.88
C ARG A 39 -2.60 20.52 23.98
N GLN A 40 -2.42 21.26 22.88
CA GLN A 40 -3.50 21.52 21.92
C GLN A 40 -4.05 20.23 21.32
N MET A 41 -3.18 19.27 21.00
CA MET A 41 -3.58 17.97 20.51
C MET A 41 -4.41 17.19 21.54
N ILE A 42 -3.94 17.07 22.78
CA ILE A 42 -4.67 16.38 23.83
C ILE A 42 -6.01 17.09 24.10
N ASP A 43 -6.04 18.41 24.14
CA ASP A 43 -7.27 19.19 24.29
C ASP A 43 -8.23 18.99 23.10
N ALA A 44 -7.72 18.78 21.88
CA ALA A 44 -8.54 18.45 20.72
C ALA A 44 -9.10 17.02 20.80
N LEU A 45 -8.31 16.05 21.24
CA LEU A 45 -8.77 14.69 21.53
C LEU A 45 -9.86 14.67 22.59
N TRP A 46 -9.72 15.47 23.65
CA TRP A 46 -10.74 15.64 24.68
C TRP A 46 -12.08 16.17 24.18
N ARG A 47 -12.06 17.01 23.16
CA ARG A 47 -13.27 17.61 22.56
C ARG A 47 -13.87 16.73 21.46
N SER A 48 -13.17 15.72 21.05
CA SER A 48 -13.64 14.72 20.09
C SER A 48 -14.34 13.56 20.81
N ASP A 49 -14.94 12.67 20.04
CA ASP A 49 -15.47 11.41 20.55
C ASP A 49 -14.35 10.37 20.83
N PHE A 50 -13.11 10.85 21.08
CA PHE A 50 -12.00 9.98 21.46
C PHE A 50 -12.35 9.20 22.72
N GLY A 51 -12.32 7.88 22.59
CA GLY A 51 -12.71 6.99 23.67
C GLY A 51 -14.17 6.56 23.67
N ALA A 52 -14.96 6.94 22.67
CA ALA A 52 -16.33 6.43 22.53
C ALA A 52 -16.33 4.93 22.17
N ASP A 53 -15.40 4.51 21.28
CA ASP A 53 -15.12 3.11 21.01
C ASP A 53 -13.62 2.89 20.70
N GLY A 54 -13.19 1.62 20.69
CA GLY A 54 -11.78 1.27 20.49
C GLY A 54 -11.31 1.56 19.08
N LEU A 55 -12.11 1.22 18.06
CA LEU A 55 -11.75 1.41 16.66
C LEU A 55 -11.59 2.89 16.31
N GLU A 56 -12.55 3.74 16.72
CA GLU A 56 -12.45 5.17 16.43
C GLU A 56 -11.25 5.82 17.15
N SER A 57 -10.92 5.34 18.35
CA SER A 57 -9.73 5.80 19.08
C SER A 57 -8.44 5.43 18.36
N GLU A 58 -8.31 4.18 17.89
CA GLU A 58 -7.17 3.73 17.08
C GLU A 58 -7.05 4.53 15.79
N LEU A 59 -8.15 4.75 15.06
CA LEU A 59 -8.17 5.54 13.83
C LEU A 59 -7.77 7.00 14.07
N THR A 60 -8.20 7.58 15.18
CA THR A 60 -7.85 8.97 15.53
C THR A 60 -6.34 9.11 15.75
N ILE A 61 -5.73 8.19 16.46
CA ILE A 61 -4.27 8.20 16.69
C ILE A 61 -3.52 7.82 15.41
N SER A 62 -4.07 6.93 14.58
CA SER A 62 -3.48 6.63 13.27
C SER A 62 -3.38 7.87 12.37
N ARG A 63 -4.45 8.65 12.28
CA ARG A 63 -4.45 9.93 11.52
C ARG A 63 -3.41 10.90 12.04
N LEU A 64 -3.20 10.94 13.35
CA LEU A 64 -2.19 11.78 13.96
C LEU A 64 -0.77 11.41 13.51
N PHE A 65 -0.39 10.13 13.65
CA PHE A 65 0.90 9.64 13.14
C PHE A 65 1.01 9.83 11.63
N GLY A 66 -0.07 9.61 10.88
CA GLY A 66 -0.11 9.80 9.44
C GLY A 66 0.16 11.24 9.01
N THR A 67 -0.28 12.22 9.78
CA THR A 67 0.03 13.64 9.49
C THR A 67 1.53 13.91 9.64
N ILE A 68 2.18 13.34 10.66
CA ILE A 68 3.63 13.48 10.87
C ILE A 68 4.40 12.76 9.74
N TRP A 69 3.97 11.55 9.39
CA TRP A 69 4.59 10.78 8.31
C TRP A 69 4.48 11.47 6.95
N ALA A 70 3.31 12.03 6.61
CA ALA A 70 3.07 12.72 5.35
C ALA A 70 3.80 14.06 5.23
N GLY A 71 4.09 14.71 6.37
CA GLY A 71 4.76 16.01 6.41
C GLY A 71 6.29 15.94 6.35
N GLN A 72 6.87 14.75 6.16
CA GLN A 72 8.32 14.59 6.04
C GLN A 72 8.78 14.87 4.60
N ASP A 73 9.76 15.73 4.45
CA ASP A 73 10.48 15.94 3.19
C ASP A 73 11.63 14.93 3.09
N GLY A 74 11.67 14.14 2.03
CA GLY A 74 12.70 13.12 1.79
C GLY A 74 12.35 11.71 2.33
N PRO A 75 13.35 10.81 2.48
CA PRO A 75 13.15 9.44 2.95
C PRO A 75 12.51 9.41 4.34
N ARG A 76 11.52 8.59 4.51
CA ARG A 76 10.77 8.45 5.77
C ARG A 76 11.44 7.41 6.67
N ASP A 77 12.59 7.78 7.24
CA ASP A 77 13.44 6.93 8.08
C ASP A 77 12.86 6.65 9.49
N GLY A 78 11.72 7.24 9.81
CA GLY A 78 11.04 7.11 11.10
C GLY A 78 11.57 8.02 12.21
N GLY A 79 12.69 8.72 12.04
CA GLY A 79 13.29 9.53 13.10
C GLY A 79 12.39 10.67 13.59
N THR A 80 11.75 11.38 12.66
CA THR A 80 10.78 12.44 13.00
C THR A 80 9.54 11.88 13.70
N GLU A 81 9.02 10.76 13.23
CA GLU A 81 7.87 10.07 13.80
C GLU A 81 8.18 9.54 15.20
N GLU A 82 9.40 9.01 15.42
CA GLU A 82 9.87 8.55 16.73
C GLU A 82 9.98 9.70 17.73
N ALA A 83 10.66 10.78 17.36
CA ALA A 83 10.84 11.96 18.22
C ALA A 83 9.48 12.56 18.62
N PHE A 84 8.57 12.70 17.66
CA PHE A 84 7.21 13.14 17.92
C PHE A 84 6.47 12.22 18.88
N GLY A 85 6.46 10.93 18.61
CA GLY A 85 5.73 9.93 19.42
C GLY A 85 6.25 9.84 20.85
N LEU A 86 7.57 9.83 21.05
CA LEU A 86 8.17 9.82 22.38
C LEU A 86 7.87 11.13 23.14
N GLY A 87 7.89 12.28 22.47
CA GLY A 87 7.50 13.56 23.06
C GLY A 87 6.03 13.59 23.48
N LEU A 88 5.12 13.05 22.68
CA LEU A 88 3.70 12.91 22.99
C LEU A 88 3.48 11.99 24.20
N VAL A 89 4.18 10.86 24.26
CA VAL A 89 4.12 9.91 25.39
C VAL A 89 4.60 10.58 26.69
N ASP A 90 5.74 11.28 26.65
CA ASP A 90 6.26 11.98 27.83
C ASP A 90 5.32 13.07 28.30
N PHE A 91 4.73 13.83 27.38
CA PHE A 91 3.75 14.85 27.71
C PHE A 91 2.47 14.24 28.30
N ALA A 92 1.91 13.19 27.71
CA ALA A 92 0.70 12.50 28.18
C ALA A 92 0.89 11.94 29.60
N ARG A 93 2.04 11.31 29.87
CA ARG A 93 2.39 10.77 31.19
C ARG A 93 2.36 11.82 32.33
N GLN A 94 2.64 13.08 32.00
CA GLN A 94 2.66 14.18 32.96
C GLN A 94 1.24 14.74 33.27
N GLN A 95 0.21 14.36 32.49
CA GLN A 95 -1.14 14.94 32.66
C GLN A 95 -1.93 14.35 33.85
N HIS A 96 -1.60 13.16 34.34
CA HIS A 96 -2.30 12.47 35.42
C HIS A 96 -3.84 12.47 35.30
N THR A 97 -4.34 12.09 34.11
CA THR A 97 -5.78 12.01 33.81
C THR A 97 -6.16 10.64 33.25
N PRO A 98 -7.41 10.17 33.39
CA PRO A 98 -7.89 8.95 32.76
C PRO A 98 -7.73 8.99 31.22
N THR A 99 -7.88 10.16 30.56
CA THR A 99 -7.67 10.32 29.15
C THR A 99 -6.20 10.15 28.76
N ALA A 100 -5.26 10.56 29.60
CA ALA A 100 -3.85 10.28 29.35
C ALA A 100 -3.56 8.78 29.39
N VAL A 101 -4.18 8.03 30.31
CA VAL A 101 -4.11 6.55 30.30
C VAL A 101 -4.66 5.98 29.00
N ALA A 102 -5.84 6.43 28.57
CA ALA A 102 -6.47 5.99 27.34
C ALA A 102 -5.61 6.29 26.10
N LEU A 103 -5.07 7.49 26.01
CA LEU A 103 -4.17 7.90 24.94
C LEU A 103 -2.92 7.01 24.88
N LEU A 104 -2.27 6.81 26.03
CA LEU A 104 -1.08 5.96 26.12
C LEU A 104 -1.38 4.50 25.74
N ARG A 105 -2.51 3.93 26.18
CA ARG A 105 -2.94 2.58 25.76
C ARG A 105 -3.16 2.50 24.26
N THR A 106 -3.80 3.51 23.65
CA THR A 106 -4.00 3.53 22.21
C THR A 106 -2.67 3.63 21.47
N ILE A 107 -1.78 4.53 21.88
CA ILE A 107 -0.43 4.66 21.29
C ILE A 107 0.36 3.35 21.42
N ALA A 108 0.31 2.70 22.57
CA ALA A 108 0.97 1.42 22.82
C ALA A 108 0.52 0.31 21.84
N THR A 109 -0.71 0.41 21.35
CA THR A 109 -1.27 -0.57 20.42
C THR A 109 -0.89 -0.30 18.97
N ILE A 110 -1.00 0.97 18.52
CA ILE A 110 -0.96 1.27 17.09
C ILE A 110 0.25 2.07 16.62
N ALA A 111 1.05 2.67 17.50
CA ALA A 111 2.21 3.43 17.04
C ALA A 111 3.11 2.55 16.16
N PRO A 112 3.57 3.04 14.98
CA PRO A 112 4.30 2.20 14.04
C PRO A 112 5.67 1.79 14.59
N ILE A 113 6.28 2.62 15.42
CA ILE A 113 7.62 2.42 15.98
C ILE A 113 7.53 1.72 17.34
N ARG A 114 8.32 0.65 17.50
CA ARG A 114 8.29 -0.21 18.70
C ARG A 114 8.65 0.55 19.97
N GLU A 115 9.63 1.44 19.92
CA GLU A 115 10.12 2.25 21.03
C GLU A 115 9.02 3.14 21.61
N ILE A 116 8.18 3.72 20.74
CA ILE A 116 7.01 4.52 21.13
C ILE A 116 5.99 3.63 21.84
N ARG A 117 5.70 2.43 21.29
CA ARG A 117 4.74 1.49 21.91
C ARG A 117 5.17 1.09 23.30
N VAL A 118 6.44 0.72 23.48
CA VAL A 118 7.00 0.33 24.80
C VAL A 118 6.94 1.49 25.79
N ALA A 119 7.32 2.68 25.38
CA ALA A 119 7.28 3.87 26.25
C ALA A 119 5.84 4.24 26.64
N ALA A 120 4.88 4.10 25.72
CA ALA A 120 3.48 4.39 25.96
C ALA A 120 2.85 3.38 26.94
N ASP A 121 3.11 2.09 26.75
CA ASP A 121 2.60 1.05 27.66
C ASP A 121 3.14 1.23 29.07
N TYR A 122 4.46 1.44 29.20
CA TYR A 122 5.07 1.76 30.49
C TYR A 122 4.47 3.02 31.12
N GLY A 123 4.22 4.07 30.33
CA GLY A 123 3.58 5.31 30.82
C GLY A 123 2.16 5.08 31.33
N ALA A 124 1.37 4.27 30.62
CA ALA A 124 0.02 3.89 31.05
C ALA A 124 0.04 3.10 32.37
N ASP A 125 0.96 2.12 32.48
CA ASP A 125 1.12 1.33 33.71
C ASP A 125 1.52 2.19 34.92
N MET A 126 2.40 3.17 34.74
CA MET A 126 2.77 4.11 35.80
C MET A 126 1.57 4.94 36.27
N LEU A 127 0.74 5.41 35.36
CA LEU A 127 -0.45 6.17 35.68
C LEU A 127 -1.51 5.31 36.38
N THR A 128 -1.72 4.09 35.94
CA THR A 128 -2.67 3.16 36.58
C THR A 128 -2.17 2.72 37.97
N ALA A 129 -0.88 2.48 38.14
CA ALA A 129 -0.27 2.22 39.46
C ALA A 129 -0.41 3.40 40.42
N SER A 130 -0.54 4.63 39.94
CA SER A 130 -0.82 5.81 40.74
C SER A 130 -2.30 5.96 41.13
N GLY A 131 -3.16 5.03 40.75
CA GLY A 131 -4.57 4.97 41.09
C GLY A 131 -5.52 5.49 40.02
N LEU A 132 -5.05 5.84 38.85
CA LEU A 132 -5.91 6.19 37.69
C LEU A 132 -6.54 4.94 37.11
N PRO A 133 -7.86 4.93 36.81
CA PRO A 133 -8.50 3.78 36.20
C PRO A 133 -8.10 3.64 34.71
N ASP A 134 -7.95 2.42 34.24
CA ASP A 134 -8.02 2.12 32.82
C ASP A 134 -9.46 2.31 32.33
N PRO A 135 -9.73 3.15 31.33
CA PRO A 135 -11.08 3.29 30.81
C PRO A 135 -11.58 1.96 30.26
N GLY A 136 -12.86 1.63 30.50
CA GLY A 136 -13.43 0.32 30.13
C GLY A 136 -13.36 0.00 28.63
N TRP A 137 -13.38 1.02 27.79
CA TRP A 137 -13.27 0.91 26.35
C TRP A 137 -11.83 0.63 25.84
N THR A 138 -10.81 0.77 26.69
CA THR A 138 -9.43 0.39 26.30
C THR A 138 -9.23 -1.13 26.23
N ARG A 139 -10.14 -1.93 26.80
CA ARG A 139 -10.04 -3.39 26.76
C ARG A 139 -10.13 -4.00 25.36
N PRO A 140 -10.97 -3.50 24.43
CA PRO A 140 -10.95 -3.94 23.03
C PRO A 140 -9.70 -3.52 22.27
N ILE A 141 -9.05 -2.41 22.67
CA ILE A 141 -7.84 -1.92 22.00
C ILE A 141 -6.74 -2.98 22.09
N GLY A 142 -6.15 -3.33 20.95
CA GLY A 142 -5.14 -4.37 20.86
C GLY A 142 -5.66 -5.81 20.99
N ALA A 143 -6.95 -6.01 21.21
CA ALA A 143 -7.59 -7.34 21.29
C ALA A 143 -8.09 -7.83 19.92
N ALA A 144 -7.73 -7.15 18.83
CA ALA A 144 -8.10 -7.59 17.48
C ALA A 144 -7.42 -8.92 17.16
N SER A 145 -8.20 -9.88 16.65
CA SER A 145 -7.70 -11.17 16.16
C SER A 145 -7.76 -11.22 14.65
N PRO A 146 -6.75 -11.82 13.98
CA PRO A 146 -6.74 -11.96 12.54
C PRO A 146 -7.78 -12.98 12.07
N GLY A 147 -8.41 -12.68 10.94
CA GLY A 147 -9.34 -13.54 10.24
C GLY A 147 -8.77 -14.02 8.91
N ARG A 148 -9.63 -14.07 7.90
CA ARG A 148 -9.26 -14.48 6.53
C ARG A 148 -8.54 -13.35 5.81
N CYS A 149 -7.63 -13.73 4.89
CA CYS A 149 -6.99 -12.80 3.99
C CYS A 149 -7.29 -13.18 2.54
N TRP A 150 -7.41 -12.18 1.68
CA TRP A 150 -7.58 -12.34 0.23
C TRP A 150 -6.64 -11.40 -0.52
N VAL A 151 -6.38 -11.76 -1.75
CA VAL A 151 -5.77 -10.88 -2.72
C VAL A 151 -6.67 -10.80 -3.96
N TYR A 152 -6.87 -9.59 -4.44
CA TYR A 152 -7.57 -9.26 -5.67
C TYR A 152 -6.54 -8.61 -6.59
N GLU A 153 -6.24 -9.28 -7.73
CA GLU A 153 -5.12 -8.95 -8.61
C GLU A 153 -5.62 -8.79 -10.04
N ASP A 154 -5.06 -7.84 -10.77
CA ASP A 154 -5.23 -7.78 -12.21
C ASP A 154 -4.47 -8.94 -12.90
N VAL A 155 -4.84 -9.27 -14.13
CA VAL A 155 -4.22 -10.39 -14.87
C VAL A 155 -2.83 -10.05 -15.43
N PHE A 156 -2.45 -8.77 -15.41
CA PHE A 156 -1.14 -8.33 -15.87
C PHE A 156 -0.10 -8.37 -14.74
N GLY A 157 -0.54 -8.36 -13.48
CA GLY A 157 0.31 -8.31 -12.31
C GLY A 157 0.88 -6.92 -12.04
N ASP A 158 0.18 -5.86 -12.45
CA ASP A 158 0.58 -4.48 -12.18
C ASP A 158 0.12 -4.03 -10.79
N GLU A 159 -1.07 -4.47 -10.38
CA GLU A 159 -1.69 -4.06 -9.12
C GLU A 159 -2.22 -5.27 -8.35
N SER A 160 -2.13 -5.20 -7.04
CA SER A 160 -2.86 -6.08 -6.16
C SER A 160 -3.53 -5.32 -5.02
N THR A 161 -4.70 -5.79 -4.63
CA THR A 161 -5.43 -5.33 -3.46
C THR A 161 -5.41 -6.45 -2.42
N VAL A 162 -4.69 -6.24 -1.33
CA VAL A 162 -4.61 -7.19 -0.21
C VAL A 162 -5.67 -6.82 0.82
N ILE A 163 -6.52 -7.79 1.16
CA ILE A 163 -7.63 -7.62 2.08
C ILE A 163 -7.40 -8.53 3.28
N CYS A 164 -7.31 -7.97 4.49
CA CYS A 164 -7.13 -8.74 5.71
C CYS A 164 -8.27 -8.41 6.69
N GLU A 165 -9.02 -9.45 7.08
CA GLU A 165 -10.12 -9.36 8.02
C GLU A 165 -9.62 -9.44 9.47
N PHE A 166 -10.26 -8.68 10.34
CA PHE A 166 -10.00 -8.66 11.78
C PHE A 166 -11.32 -8.59 12.55
N ALA A 167 -11.29 -9.06 13.82
CA ALA A 167 -12.41 -8.94 14.71
C ALA A 167 -11.94 -8.57 16.13
N TYR A 168 -12.68 -7.71 16.81
CA TYR A 168 -12.49 -7.47 18.23
C TYR A 168 -13.23 -8.53 19.06
N GLY A 169 -12.47 -9.35 19.79
CA GLY A 169 -13.03 -10.45 20.58
C GLY A 169 -13.26 -11.75 19.82
N ALA A 170 -13.56 -12.82 20.57
CA ALA A 170 -13.68 -14.19 20.04
C ALA A 170 -15.11 -14.58 19.64
N GLU A 171 -16.12 -13.75 19.87
CA GLU A 171 -17.53 -14.08 19.66
C GLU A 171 -17.98 -13.84 18.21
N ARG A 172 -18.99 -14.63 17.74
CA ARG A 172 -19.58 -14.45 16.38
C ARG A 172 -20.22 -13.08 16.16
N THR A 173 -20.48 -12.33 17.22
CA THR A 173 -21.02 -10.97 17.21
C THR A 173 -19.93 -9.90 17.33
N ALA A 174 -18.66 -10.30 17.31
CA ALA A 174 -17.53 -9.38 17.36
C ALA A 174 -17.59 -8.35 16.22
N GLU A 175 -17.24 -7.11 16.51
CA GLU A 175 -17.11 -6.06 15.48
C GLU A 175 -16.01 -6.46 14.50
N ARG A 176 -16.42 -6.77 13.29
CA ARG A 176 -15.52 -7.18 12.20
C ARG A 176 -15.20 -5.99 11.33
N HIS A 177 -13.96 -5.93 10.90
CA HIS A 177 -13.50 -4.97 9.91
C HIS A 177 -12.42 -5.62 9.02
N ALA A 178 -12.16 -5.03 7.87
CA ALA A 178 -11.03 -5.40 7.05
C ALA A 178 -10.21 -4.16 6.71
N ILE A 179 -8.89 -4.32 6.71
CA ILE A 179 -7.99 -3.40 6.02
C ILE A 179 -7.86 -3.86 4.56
N VAL A 180 -7.87 -2.90 3.66
CA VAL A 180 -7.74 -3.11 2.21
C VAL A 180 -6.60 -2.23 1.74
N ILE A 181 -5.53 -2.83 1.24
CA ILE A 181 -4.29 -2.14 0.87
C ILE A 181 -4.04 -2.36 -0.60
N TYR A 182 -3.85 -1.26 -1.33
CA TYR A 182 -3.47 -1.28 -2.73
C TYR A 182 -1.96 -1.29 -2.84
N VAL A 183 -1.43 -2.25 -3.59
CA VAL A 183 0.00 -2.43 -3.86
C VAL A 183 0.22 -2.27 -5.36
N ASP A 184 1.03 -1.29 -5.73
CA ASP A 184 1.43 -1.03 -7.12
C ASP A 184 2.75 -1.78 -7.40
N HIS A 185 2.66 -2.82 -8.20
CA HIS A 185 3.81 -3.63 -8.60
C HIS A 185 4.58 -3.04 -9.78
N ALA A 186 3.94 -2.17 -10.58
CA ALA A 186 4.61 -1.43 -11.65
C ALA A 186 5.58 -0.39 -11.09
N MET A 187 5.32 0.10 -9.87
CA MET A 187 6.13 1.06 -9.11
C MET A 187 6.87 0.38 -7.94
N PHE A 188 7.64 -0.66 -8.20
CA PHE A 188 8.48 -1.35 -7.19
C PHE A 188 7.71 -2.03 -6.05
N SER A 189 6.47 -2.40 -6.26
CA SER A 189 5.59 -3.05 -5.25
C SER A 189 5.45 -2.22 -3.97
N VAL A 190 5.06 -0.97 -4.11
CA VAL A 190 4.79 -0.03 -3.01
C VAL A 190 3.32 -0.04 -2.62
N ALA A 191 3.02 0.21 -1.35
CA ALA A 191 1.67 0.48 -0.89
C ALA A 191 1.28 1.91 -1.26
N THR A 192 0.19 2.08 -2.03
CA THR A 192 -0.22 3.39 -2.56
C THR A 192 -1.52 3.91 -1.97
N ASP A 193 -2.39 3.02 -1.48
CA ASP A 193 -3.66 3.40 -0.85
C ASP A 193 -4.05 2.41 0.24
N ALA A 194 -4.87 2.87 1.18
CA ALA A 194 -5.45 2.07 2.24
C ALA A 194 -6.92 2.44 2.47
N MET A 195 -7.73 1.43 2.74
CA MET A 195 -9.15 1.61 3.06
C MET A 195 -9.56 0.71 4.23
N LEU A 196 -10.48 1.20 5.04
CA LEU A 196 -11.15 0.43 6.08
C LEU A 196 -12.55 0.02 5.59
N VAL A 197 -12.86 -1.27 5.71
CA VAL A 197 -14.17 -1.85 5.36
C VAL A 197 -14.79 -2.46 6.60
N LEU A 198 -16.02 -2.01 6.95
CA LEU A 198 -16.78 -2.54 8.08
C LEU A 198 -17.71 -3.68 7.65
N ASP A 199 -18.26 -3.61 6.45
CA ASP A 199 -19.14 -4.64 5.86
C ASP A 199 -18.33 -5.63 5.00
N VAL A 200 -17.53 -6.48 5.64
CA VAL A 200 -16.56 -7.36 4.96
C VAL A 200 -17.21 -8.34 3.97
N ASP A 201 -18.27 -9.05 4.37
CA ASP A 201 -18.87 -10.09 3.52
C ASP A 201 -19.55 -9.53 2.25
N PRO A 202 -20.29 -8.40 2.28
CA PRO A 202 -20.75 -7.72 1.07
C PRO A 202 -19.61 -7.29 0.15
N PHE A 203 -18.56 -6.70 0.71
CA PHE A 203 -17.37 -6.24 -0.04
C PHE A 203 -16.69 -7.40 -0.80
N ILE A 204 -16.40 -8.50 -0.10
CA ILE A 204 -15.78 -9.70 -0.73
C ILE A 204 -16.71 -10.31 -1.79
N ARG A 205 -18.02 -10.24 -1.60
CA ARG A 205 -18.97 -10.73 -2.60
C ARG A 205 -18.97 -9.87 -3.86
N GLU A 206 -18.83 -8.55 -3.72
CA GLU A 206 -18.70 -7.62 -4.84
C GLU A 206 -17.44 -7.92 -5.65
N LEU A 207 -16.28 -8.03 -5.00
CA LEU A 207 -15.02 -8.38 -5.67
C LEU A 207 -15.07 -9.75 -6.36
N ARG A 208 -15.73 -10.75 -5.75
CA ARG A 208 -15.93 -12.06 -6.37
C ARG A 208 -16.80 -12.00 -7.60
N ASN A 209 -17.77 -11.11 -7.65
CA ASN A 209 -18.59 -10.90 -8.85
C ASN A 209 -17.81 -10.17 -9.95
N ASP A 210 -16.99 -9.20 -9.57
CA ASP A 210 -16.15 -8.48 -10.51
C ASP A 210 -15.07 -9.38 -11.13
N ALA A 211 -14.45 -10.25 -10.36
CA ALA A 211 -13.48 -11.24 -10.83
C ALA A 211 -14.03 -12.22 -11.90
N LYS A 212 -15.35 -12.26 -12.14
CA LYS A 212 -15.92 -13.03 -13.27
C LYS A 212 -15.62 -12.41 -14.63
N ASN A 213 -15.17 -11.17 -14.68
CA ASN A 213 -14.84 -10.46 -15.92
C ASN A 213 -13.49 -10.88 -16.54
N THR A 214 -12.82 -11.87 -15.96
CA THR A 214 -11.53 -12.42 -16.45
C THR A 214 -10.33 -11.45 -16.44
N MET A 215 -10.52 -10.18 -16.13
CA MET A 215 -9.44 -9.19 -16.02
C MET A 215 -8.82 -9.15 -14.62
N PHE A 216 -9.54 -9.67 -13.64
CA PHE A 216 -9.11 -9.74 -12.26
C PHE A 216 -9.31 -11.14 -11.68
N THR A 217 -8.54 -11.46 -10.69
CA THR A 217 -8.68 -12.69 -9.91
C THR A 217 -8.85 -12.36 -8.43
N LEU A 218 -9.70 -13.11 -7.73
CA LEU A 218 -9.83 -13.05 -6.27
C LEU A 218 -9.52 -14.42 -5.69
N ARG A 219 -8.48 -14.49 -4.87
CA ARG A 219 -8.12 -15.73 -4.16
C ARG A 219 -7.93 -15.48 -2.67
N GLN A 220 -8.26 -16.47 -1.87
CA GLN A 220 -7.90 -16.46 -0.46
C GLN A 220 -6.41 -16.82 -0.32
N VAL A 221 -5.71 -16.13 0.58
CA VAL A 221 -4.28 -16.30 0.81
C VAL A 221 -4.00 -16.63 2.26
N ASP A 222 -2.82 -17.19 2.52
CA ASP A 222 -2.33 -17.36 3.87
C ASP A 222 -2.09 -16.00 4.54
N PRO A 223 -2.57 -15.80 5.77
CA PRO A 223 -2.32 -14.54 6.50
C PRO A 223 -0.83 -14.20 6.66
N ALA A 224 0.05 -15.20 6.78
CA ALA A 224 1.48 -14.95 6.84
C ALA A 224 2.04 -14.42 5.51
N TRP A 225 1.51 -14.91 4.38
CA TRP A 225 1.83 -14.37 3.05
C TRP A 225 1.39 -12.91 2.92
N ALA A 226 0.15 -12.60 3.35
CA ALA A 226 -0.37 -11.24 3.34
C ALA A 226 0.50 -10.31 4.20
N ARG A 227 0.89 -10.75 5.41
CA ARG A 227 1.81 -10.01 6.28
C ARG A 227 3.13 -9.69 5.58
N ALA A 228 3.77 -10.71 5.01
CA ALA A 228 5.09 -10.57 4.38
C ALA A 228 5.04 -9.60 3.19
N LEU A 229 3.99 -9.70 2.33
CA LEU A 229 3.80 -8.79 1.20
C LEU A 229 3.58 -7.35 1.67
N LEU A 230 2.65 -7.14 2.61
CA LEU A 230 2.32 -5.80 3.10
C LEU A 230 3.49 -5.16 3.85
N ALA A 231 4.19 -5.91 4.69
CA ALA A 231 5.38 -5.39 5.39
C ALA A 231 6.45 -4.92 4.39
N ARG A 232 6.68 -5.70 3.31
CA ARG A 232 7.61 -5.33 2.24
C ARG A 232 7.12 -4.08 1.48
N ALA A 233 5.83 -4.02 1.13
CA ALA A 233 5.27 -2.90 0.39
C ALA A 233 5.35 -1.59 1.18
N PHE A 234 4.99 -1.60 2.46
CA PHE A 234 5.10 -0.41 3.32
C PHE A 234 6.55 0.03 3.52
N ALA A 235 7.48 -0.92 3.73
CA ALA A 235 8.90 -0.59 3.86
C ALA A 235 9.45 0.10 2.60
N ARG A 236 8.99 -0.31 1.41
CA ARG A 236 9.37 0.33 0.14
C ARG A 236 8.74 1.71 -0.01
N THR A 237 7.46 1.87 0.37
CA THR A 237 6.79 3.17 0.38
C THR A 237 7.51 4.18 1.28
N ASP A 238 8.06 3.71 2.40
CA ASP A 238 8.82 4.55 3.34
C ASP A 238 10.22 4.91 2.80
N LEU A 239 10.83 4.01 2.02
CA LEU A 239 12.22 4.15 1.54
C LEU A 239 12.35 4.93 0.24
N ILE A 240 11.39 4.79 -0.68
CA ILE A 240 11.47 5.37 -2.03
C ILE A 240 10.91 6.80 -2.00
N GLU A 241 11.78 7.76 -2.37
CA GLU A 241 11.35 9.16 -2.51
C GLU A 241 10.37 9.36 -3.68
N GLY A 242 9.42 10.27 -3.50
CA GLY A 242 8.50 10.66 -4.58
C GLY A 242 7.38 9.68 -4.86
N VAL A 243 7.22 8.62 -4.05
CA VAL A 243 6.06 7.74 -4.18
C VAL A 243 4.79 8.53 -3.92
N GLU A 244 3.96 8.65 -4.94
CA GLU A 244 2.63 9.23 -4.80
C GLU A 244 1.70 8.25 -4.10
N VAL A 245 1.09 8.71 -3.02
CA VAL A 245 0.13 7.91 -2.25
C VAL A 245 -1.20 8.63 -2.15
N ALA A 246 -2.29 7.86 -2.09
CA ALA A 246 -3.60 8.43 -1.83
C ALA A 246 -3.67 9.07 -0.44
N PRO A 247 -4.46 10.13 -0.23
CA PRO A 247 -4.60 10.79 1.07
C PRO A 247 -5.05 9.87 2.20
N THR A 248 -5.69 8.75 1.88
CA THR A 248 -6.17 7.73 2.81
C THR A 248 -5.04 6.88 3.38
N LEU A 249 -3.94 6.68 2.65
CA LEU A 249 -2.82 5.86 3.14
C LEU A 249 -2.18 6.45 4.41
N PRO A 250 -1.76 7.73 4.46
CA PRO A 250 -1.25 8.32 5.69
C PRO A 250 -2.22 8.19 6.86
N GLU A 251 -3.51 8.46 6.63
CA GLU A 251 -4.53 8.42 7.69
C GLU A 251 -4.67 7.03 8.33
N LEU A 252 -4.51 5.97 7.54
CA LEU A 252 -4.68 4.58 7.97
C LEU A 252 -3.36 3.83 8.20
N ARG A 253 -2.20 4.45 7.91
CA ARG A 253 -0.91 3.76 7.92
C ARG A 253 -0.59 3.12 9.27
N ALA A 254 -0.63 3.86 10.37
CA ALA A 254 -0.30 3.33 11.68
C ALA A 254 -1.27 2.21 12.10
N PHE A 255 -2.57 2.40 11.88
CA PHE A 255 -3.60 1.39 12.11
C PHE A 255 -3.34 0.12 11.28
N THR A 256 -3.05 0.29 10.00
CA THR A 256 -2.76 -0.83 9.09
C THR A 256 -1.50 -1.59 9.51
N LEU A 257 -0.42 -0.90 9.83
CA LEU A 257 0.82 -1.54 10.29
C LEU A 257 0.61 -2.33 11.59
N ALA A 258 -0.20 -1.81 12.52
CA ALA A 258 -0.57 -2.53 13.73
C ALA A 258 -1.36 -3.80 13.42
N ARG A 259 -2.31 -3.75 12.48
CA ARG A 259 -3.08 -4.93 12.03
C ARG A 259 -2.21 -5.94 11.28
N VAL A 260 -1.33 -5.50 10.40
CA VAL A 260 -0.35 -6.36 9.72
C VAL A 260 0.56 -7.04 10.74
N GLY A 261 0.96 -6.31 11.80
CA GLY A 261 1.83 -6.82 12.86
C GLY A 261 1.27 -7.98 13.67
N ILE A 262 -0.06 -8.15 13.75
CA ILE A 262 -0.70 -9.28 14.46
C ILE A 262 -1.01 -10.49 13.58
N LEU A 263 -0.81 -10.39 12.25
CA LEU A 263 -0.86 -11.55 11.38
C LEU A 263 0.29 -12.51 11.70
N PRO A 264 0.15 -13.82 11.44
CA PRO A 264 1.22 -14.80 11.66
C PRO A 264 2.52 -14.37 10.96
N ASP A 265 3.64 -14.58 11.62
CA ASP A 265 4.97 -14.27 11.10
C ASP A 265 5.64 -15.56 10.59
N ASP A 266 5.75 -15.69 9.27
CA ASP A 266 6.51 -16.74 8.61
C ASP A 266 7.40 -16.13 7.53
N PRO A 267 8.71 -16.05 7.75
CA PRO A 267 9.65 -15.50 6.77
C PRO A 267 9.68 -16.27 5.43
N ALA A 268 9.21 -17.51 5.42
CA ALA A 268 9.14 -18.34 4.21
C ALA A 268 7.81 -18.19 3.45
N ALA A 269 6.83 -17.49 4.01
CA ALA A 269 5.49 -17.37 3.41
C ALA A 269 5.49 -16.64 2.07
N LEU A 270 6.41 -15.69 1.87
CA LEU A 270 6.58 -14.98 0.60
C LEU A 270 7.88 -15.46 -0.08
N PRO A 271 7.85 -15.75 -1.37
CA PRO A 271 9.08 -16.07 -2.11
C PRO A 271 10.13 -14.96 -1.95
N PRO A 272 11.42 -15.30 -2.00
CA PRO A 272 12.49 -14.31 -2.03
C PRO A 272 12.27 -13.34 -3.20
N GLU A 273 12.80 -12.15 -3.07
CA GLU A 273 12.72 -11.20 -4.17
C GLU A 273 13.33 -11.76 -5.46
N PRO A 274 12.70 -11.50 -6.60
CA PRO A 274 13.25 -11.94 -7.87
C PRO A 274 14.65 -11.36 -8.06
N VAL A 275 15.55 -12.20 -8.49
CA VAL A 275 16.90 -11.78 -8.89
C VAL A 275 16.87 -11.48 -10.38
N SER A 276 17.54 -10.43 -10.81
CA SER A 276 17.68 -10.14 -12.22
C SER A 276 18.27 -11.32 -12.95
N PRO A 277 17.71 -11.72 -14.10
CA PRO A 277 18.21 -12.84 -14.87
C PRO A 277 19.64 -12.59 -15.35
N THR A 278 20.36 -13.67 -15.52
CA THR A 278 21.73 -13.63 -16.05
C THR A 278 21.74 -13.13 -17.49
N PRO A 279 22.87 -12.59 -17.98
CA PRO A 279 23.01 -12.22 -19.41
C PRO A 279 22.72 -13.37 -20.39
N ALA A 280 22.91 -14.63 -19.96
CA ALA A 280 22.59 -15.79 -20.79
C ALA A 280 21.08 -16.03 -20.88
N GLU A 281 20.37 -15.89 -19.77
CA GLU A 281 18.90 -15.98 -19.72
C GLU A 281 18.25 -14.84 -20.48
N CYS A 282 18.77 -13.62 -20.38
CA CYS A 282 18.31 -12.47 -21.17
C CYS A 282 18.46 -12.74 -22.69
N ARG A 283 19.62 -13.23 -23.15
CA ARG A 283 19.81 -13.60 -24.54
C ARG A 283 18.87 -14.71 -25.00
N ALA A 284 18.71 -15.76 -24.19
CA ALA A 284 17.81 -16.86 -24.51
C ALA A 284 16.35 -16.37 -24.67
N LEU A 285 15.92 -15.40 -23.85
CA LEU A 285 14.59 -14.81 -23.96
C LEU A 285 14.40 -14.04 -25.28
N VAL A 286 15.40 -13.25 -25.69
CA VAL A 286 15.38 -12.54 -26.98
C VAL A 286 15.38 -13.54 -28.14
N GLU A 287 16.21 -14.59 -28.09
CA GLU A 287 16.25 -15.65 -29.11
C GLU A 287 14.90 -16.39 -29.23
N GLU A 288 14.26 -16.69 -28.10
CA GLU A 288 12.93 -17.30 -28.05
C GLU A 288 11.88 -16.39 -28.73
N PHE A 289 11.89 -15.09 -28.43
CA PHE A 289 11.01 -14.13 -29.10
C PHE A 289 11.25 -14.09 -30.62
N LEU A 290 12.50 -13.95 -31.04
CA LEU A 290 12.86 -13.84 -32.46
C LEU A 290 12.61 -15.13 -33.26
N ALA A 291 12.53 -16.28 -32.59
CA ALA A 291 12.14 -17.55 -33.19
C ALA A 291 10.61 -17.74 -33.23
N GLY A 292 9.86 -16.97 -32.47
CA GLY A 292 8.41 -16.96 -32.47
C GLY A 292 7.81 -16.36 -33.75
N ALA A 293 6.53 -16.62 -33.98
CA ALA A 293 5.84 -16.15 -35.18
C ALA A 293 5.90 -14.62 -35.35
N GLU A 294 5.80 -13.90 -34.25
CA GLU A 294 5.83 -12.43 -34.24
C GLU A 294 7.23 -11.89 -34.56
N GLY A 295 8.26 -12.47 -33.94
CA GLY A 295 9.64 -12.08 -34.19
C GLY A 295 10.06 -12.39 -35.68
N LEU A 296 9.58 -13.51 -36.19
CA LEU A 296 9.82 -13.89 -37.60
C LEU A 296 9.11 -12.98 -38.64
N ALA A 297 8.01 -12.33 -38.24
CA ALA A 297 7.28 -11.41 -39.09
C ALA A 297 7.94 -10.01 -39.18
N LEU A 298 8.89 -9.69 -38.30
CA LEU A 298 9.59 -8.41 -38.35
C LEU A 298 10.54 -8.31 -39.54
N PRO A 299 10.54 -7.17 -40.29
CA PRO A 299 11.24 -7.04 -41.54
C PRO A 299 12.77 -7.02 -41.43
N ASP A 300 13.30 -6.49 -40.33
CA ASP A 300 14.73 -6.40 -40.06
C ASP A 300 15.07 -7.14 -38.76
N ARG A 301 15.58 -8.36 -38.88
CA ARG A 301 15.95 -9.19 -37.73
C ARG A 301 17.05 -8.59 -36.88
N ALA A 302 18.02 -7.91 -37.47
CA ALA A 302 19.13 -7.33 -36.68
C ALA A 302 18.65 -6.14 -35.88
N ALA A 303 17.78 -5.29 -36.45
CA ALA A 303 17.13 -4.22 -35.72
C ALA A 303 16.20 -4.78 -34.60
N ALA A 304 15.39 -5.80 -34.91
CA ALA A 304 14.51 -6.45 -33.95
C ALA A 304 15.29 -7.03 -32.78
N GLU A 305 16.41 -7.71 -33.00
CA GLU A 305 17.27 -8.24 -31.94
C GLU A 305 17.82 -7.13 -31.01
N ARG A 306 18.34 -6.05 -31.61
CA ARG A 306 18.89 -4.91 -30.84
C ARG A 306 17.80 -4.24 -30.00
N LEU A 307 16.62 -4.00 -30.58
CA LEU A 307 15.52 -3.33 -29.89
C LEU A 307 14.87 -4.23 -28.84
N ALA A 308 14.75 -5.53 -29.06
CA ALA A 308 14.29 -6.50 -28.07
C ALA A 308 15.26 -6.60 -26.88
N ASN A 309 16.57 -6.51 -27.12
CA ASN A 309 17.54 -6.41 -26.02
C ASN A 309 17.31 -5.14 -25.17
N GLY A 310 16.92 -4.01 -25.78
CA GLY A 310 16.54 -2.80 -25.03
C GLY A 310 15.32 -3.02 -24.13
N ILE A 311 14.29 -3.73 -24.60
CA ILE A 311 13.12 -4.10 -23.77
C ILE A 311 13.55 -4.98 -22.58
N VAL A 312 14.41 -5.95 -22.84
CA VAL A 312 14.92 -6.87 -21.80
C VAL A 312 15.79 -6.11 -20.79
N GLU A 313 16.68 -5.24 -21.24
CA GLU A 313 17.54 -4.41 -20.39
C GLU A 313 16.70 -3.51 -19.47
N TYR A 314 15.71 -2.82 -20.02
CA TYR A 314 14.76 -2.04 -19.24
C TYR A 314 14.04 -2.90 -18.18
N SER A 315 13.52 -4.05 -18.60
CA SER A 315 12.78 -4.94 -17.71
C SER A 315 13.67 -5.54 -16.61
N CYS A 316 14.93 -5.87 -16.90
CA CYS A 316 15.88 -6.34 -15.89
C CYS A 316 16.16 -5.28 -14.80
N HIS A 317 16.03 -4.00 -15.15
CA HIS A 317 16.24 -2.90 -14.22
C HIS A 317 15.00 -2.60 -13.38
N TYR A 318 13.82 -2.53 -14.00
CA TYR A 318 12.60 -2.07 -13.35
C TYR A 318 11.66 -3.20 -12.90
N ASP A 319 11.71 -4.37 -13.53
CA ASP A 319 10.87 -5.54 -13.24
C ASP A 319 11.65 -6.85 -13.40
N PRO A 320 12.69 -7.07 -12.57
CA PRO A 320 13.58 -8.23 -12.72
C PRO A 320 12.86 -9.58 -12.58
N GLY A 321 11.74 -9.63 -11.85
CA GLY A 321 10.91 -10.81 -11.71
C GLY A 321 9.99 -11.10 -12.89
N GLY A 322 9.72 -10.10 -13.71
CA GLY A 322 8.79 -10.14 -14.83
C GLY A 322 9.39 -9.65 -16.13
N VAL A 323 10.63 -10.06 -16.48
CA VAL A 323 11.32 -9.53 -17.67
C VAL A 323 10.52 -9.69 -18.94
N ALA A 324 9.82 -10.81 -19.12
CA ALA A 324 8.91 -11.05 -20.25
C ALA A 324 7.47 -10.57 -19.96
N ARG A 325 7.17 -10.03 -18.78
CA ARG A 325 5.85 -9.52 -18.43
C ARG A 325 5.51 -8.32 -19.30
N VAL A 326 4.26 -8.25 -19.71
CA VAL A 326 3.72 -7.15 -20.51
C VAL A 326 2.40 -6.67 -19.89
N SER A 327 2.23 -5.37 -19.86
CA SER A 327 1.03 -4.70 -19.39
C SER A 327 0.91 -3.30 -19.99
N PRO A 328 -0.28 -2.69 -19.97
CA PRO A 328 -0.42 -1.28 -20.36
C PRO A 328 0.49 -0.34 -19.56
N ALA A 329 0.52 -0.48 -18.23
CA ALA A 329 1.33 0.39 -17.35
C ALA A 329 2.84 0.25 -17.60
N LYS A 330 3.33 -0.99 -17.82
CA LYS A 330 4.74 -1.22 -18.16
C LYS A 330 5.12 -0.59 -19.49
N TRP A 331 4.23 -0.65 -20.48
CA TRP A 331 4.50 -0.03 -21.77
C TRP A 331 4.43 1.49 -21.73
N GLU A 332 3.51 2.06 -20.99
CA GLU A 332 3.42 3.51 -20.81
C GLU A 332 4.76 4.06 -20.25
N THR A 333 5.27 3.46 -19.19
CA THR A 333 6.55 3.86 -18.58
C THR A 333 7.73 3.61 -19.52
N PHE A 334 7.80 2.43 -20.15
CA PHE A 334 8.87 2.10 -21.09
C PHE A 334 8.91 3.07 -22.28
N LEU A 335 7.76 3.34 -22.91
CA LEU A 335 7.70 4.21 -24.07
C LEU A 335 8.02 5.67 -23.69
N PHE A 336 7.59 6.13 -22.52
CA PHE A 336 7.92 7.46 -22.03
C PHE A 336 9.43 7.63 -21.84
N ASP A 337 10.08 6.68 -21.17
CA ASP A 337 11.50 6.76 -20.82
C ASP A 337 12.42 6.47 -22.02
N TRP A 338 12.03 5.51 -22.89
CA TRP A 338 12.92 4.97 -23.90
C TRP A 338 12.78 5.62 -25.25
N LEU A 339 11.54 5.89 -25.72
CA LEU A 339 11.31 6.46 -27.06
C LEU A 339 11.96 7.83 -27.24
N SER A 340 11.99 8.65 -26.21
CA SER A 340 12.61 9.97 -26.26
C SER A 340 14.11 9.92 -26.55
N ASN A 341 14.76 8.83 -26.13
CA ASN A 341 16.21 8.62 -26.25
C ASN A 341 16.61 7.93 -27.56
N LEU A 342 15.64 7.41 -28.35
CA LEU A 342 15.94 6.75 -29.63
C LEU A 342 16.03 7.76 -30.79
N PRO A 343 16.95 7.51 -31.76
CA PRO A 343 16.94 8.20 -33.04
C PRO A 343 15.59 8.04 -33.77
N ALA A 344 15.14 9.10 -34.46
CA ALA A 344 13.83 9.08 -35.14
C ALA A 344 13.67 7.90 -36.11
N ALA A 345 14.75 7.49 -36.78
CA ALA A 345 14.74 6.34 -37.69
C ALA A 345 14.49 4.98 -36.98
N GLU A 346 14.79 4.88 -35.70
CA GLU A 346 14.59 3.65 -34.91
C GLU A 346 13.25 3.61 -34.16
N ARG A 347 12.57 4.75 -34.01
CA ARG A 347 11.31 4.82 -33.27
C ARG A 347 10.23 3.95 -33.90
N THR A 348 10.02 4.03 -35.22
CA THR A 348 9.03 3.20 -35.90
C THR A 348 9.35 1.71 -35.74
N ALA A 349 10.62 1.31 -35.93
CA ALA A 349 11.03 -0.07 -35.73
C ALA A 349 10.84 -0.54 -34.28
N MET A 350 11.05 0.35 -33.27
CA MET A 350 10.79 0.03 -31.87
C MET A 350 9.29 -0.22 -31.63
N LEU A 351 8.40 0.58 -32.23
CA LEU A 351 6.96 0.40 -32.06
C LEU A 351 6.51 -0.96 -32.66
N ASP A 352 7.05 -1.35 -33.81
CA ASP A 352 6.77 -2.66 -34.38
C ASP A 352 7.27 -3.81 -33.50
N VAL A 353 8.45 -3.65 -32.87
CA VAL A 353 9.01 -4.64 -31.95
C VAL A 353 8.18 -4.70 -30.67
N VAL A 354 7.73 -3.56 -30.11
CA VAL A 354 6.86 -3.51 -28.91
C VAL A 354 5.54 -4.23 -29.16
N ARG A 355 4.89 -4.02 -30.31
CA ARG A 355 3.66 -4.74 -30.69
C ARG A 355 3.92 -6.25 -30.83
N ALA A 356 4.96 -6.63 -31.51
CA ALA A 356 5.34 -8.04 -31.71
C ALA A 356 5.68 -8.71 -30.37
N TRP A 357 6.46 -8.04 -29.51
CA TRP A 357 6.80 -8.51 -28.17
C TRP A 357 5.55 -8.68 -27.32
N SER A 358 4.64 -7.70 -27.31
CA SER A 358 3.38 -7.74 -26.55
C SER A 358 2.51 -8.92 -26.94
N ALA A 359 2.36 -9.18 -28.23
CA ALA A 359 1.59 -10.30 -28.73
C ALA A 359 2.24 -11.66 -28.34
N TRP A 360 3.55 -11.78 -28.48
CA TRP A 360 4.31 -12.96 -28.09
C TRP A 360 4.26 -13.20 -26.58
N ALA A 361 4.60 -12.17 -25.79
CA ALA A 361 4.65 -12.26 -24.33
C ALA A 361 3.27 -12.47 -23.72
N GLY A 362 2.23 -11.83 -24.26
CA GLY A 362 0.84 -12.05 -23.83
C GLY A 362 0.38 -13.51 -23.98
N ARG A 363 0.83 -14.21 -25.04
CA ARG A 363 0.59 -15.65 -25.19
C ARG A 363 1.47 -16.47 -24.23
N ARG A 364 2.73 -16.13 -24.06
CA ARG A 364 3.66 -16.77 -23.13
C ARG A 364 3.15 -16.70 -21.69
N MET A 365 2.57 -15.57 -21.28
CA MET A 365 1.92 -15.38 -19.99
C MET A 365 0.55 -16.06 -19.89
N ALA A 366 0.04 -16.63 -20.96
CA ALA A 366 -1.31 -17.17 -21.05
C ALA A 366 -2.41 -16.15 -20.67
N LEU A 367 -2.21 -14.88 -21.03
CA LEU A 367 -3.21 -13.84 -20.77
C LEU A 367 -4.54 -14.20 -21.44
N PRO A 368 -5.69 -13.94 -20.76
CA PRO A 368 -7.00 -14.07 -21.36
C PRO A 368 -7.14 -13.28 -22.67
N GLY A 369 -8.04 -13.70 -23.55
CA GLY A 369 -8.29 -12.98 -24.82
C GLY A 369 -8.59 -11.51 -24.61
N ALA A 370 -9.51 -11.20 -23.68
CA ALA A 370 -9.88 -9.83 -23.34
C ALA A 370 -8.68 -8.98 -22.87
N ALA A 371 -7.76 -9.57 -22.08
CA ALA A 371 -6.55 -8.87 -21.64
C ALA A 371 -5.58 -8.57 -22.79
N ARG A 372 -5.46 -9.52 -23.73
CA ARG A 372 -4.63 -9.30 -24.93
C ARG A 372 -5.21 -8.21 -25.84
N ASP A 373 -6.54 -8.19 -25.96
CA ASP A 373 -7.25 -7.16 -26.75
C ASP A 373 -7.11 -5.78 -26.09
N GLU A 374 -7.21 -5.70 -24.75
CA GLU A 374 -6.99 -4.47 -24.00
C GLU A 374 -5.53 -3.98 -24.12
N LEU A 375 -4.55 -4.89 -24.00
CA LEU A 375 -3.15 -4.55 -24.19
C LEU A 375 -2.86 -4.01 -25.59
N ALA A 376 -3.47 -4.59 -26.64
CA ALA A 376 -3.32 -4.11 -27.99
C ALA A 376 -3.96 -2.72 -28.18
N ALA A 377 -5.18 -2.53 -27.66
CA ALA A 377 -5.88 -1.24 -27.74
C ALA A 377 -5.13 -0.13 -26.98
N ALA A 378 -4.59 -0.43 -25.79
CA ALA A 378 -3.78 0.51 -25.03
C ALA A 378 -2.50 0.90 -25.78
N LEU A 379 -1.85 -0.04 -26.45
CA LEU A 379 -0.69 0.25 -27.28
C LEU A 379 -1.05 1.15 -28.48
N ASP A 380 -2.16 0.88 -29.18
CA ASP A 380 -2.60 1.71 -30.32
C ASP A 380 -2.91 3.15 -29.84
N GLU A 381 -3.52 3.32 -28.67
CA GLU A 381 -3.76 4.64 -28.08
C GLU A 381 -2.45 5.37 -27.74
N MET A 382 -1.49 4.68 -27.09
CA MET A 382 -0.18 5.26 -26.74
C MET A 382 0.63 5.65 -27.98
N LEU A 383 0.45 4.94 -29.09
CA LEU A 383 1.20 5.13 -30.34
C LEU A 383 0.52 6.10 -31.30
N GLY A 384 -0.69 6.59 -30.97
CA GLY A 384 -1.41 7.64 -31.70
C GLY A 384 -2.07 7.13 -32.99
N GLU A 385 -2.49 5.86 -33.04
CA GLU A 385 -3.22 5.23 -34.16
C GLU A 385 -4.73 5.18 -33.92
#